data_5678ce84112ea92cdcd1b337a14e36d7
#
_entry.id   5678ce84112ea92cdcd1b337a14e36d7
#
_cell.length_a   1.000
_cell.length_b   1.000
_cell.length_c   1.000
_cell.angle_alpha   90.00
_cell.angle_beta   90.00
_cell.angle_gamma   90.00
#
_symmetry.space_group_name_H-M   'P 1'
#
loop_
_entity.id
_entity.type
_entity.pdbx_description
1 polymer ?
#
loop_
_entity_poly.entity_id
_entity_poly.type
_entity_poly.pdbx_seq_one_letter_code
_entity_poly.pdbx_strand_id
1 'polypeptide(L)'
;MEHLDDATRTELEAAAFRRLLGHLNEHKEVQNIDLMILADFCRNCLSKWLVTAAEERGAELDYETAREFVYGMPYREWKEKYQQEATPEQLASYEARQAEKRQAGESS
;
A
#
# COMPACT_ATOMS: atom_id res chain seq x y z
N MET A 1 2.42 -24.57 -3.47
CA MET A 1 3.19 -23.65 -4.36
C MET A 1 4.52 -24.22 -4.84
N GLU A 2 5.07 -25.19 -4.12
CA GLU A 2 6.37 -25.76 -4.50
C GLU A 2 6.34 -26.54 -5.82
N HIS A 3 5.19 -27.03 -6.23
CA HIS A 3 5.01 -27.77 -7.48
C HIS A 3 5.00 -26.87 -8.72
N LEU A 4 5.00 -25.54 -8.52
CA LEU A 4 4.99 -24.56 -9.59
C LEU A 4 6.40 -24.08 -9.89
N ASP A 5 6.71 -23.81 -11.15
CA ASP A 5 7.99 -23.20 -11.49
C ASP A 5 8.01 -21.72 -11.08
N ASP A 6 9.20 -21.14 -11.07
CA ASP A 6 9.39 -19.77 -10.60
C ASP A 6 8.64 -18.75 -11.47
N ALA A 7 8.62 -18.96 -12.78
CA ALA A 7 7.93 -18.04 -13.69
C ALA A 7 6.43 -18.04 -13.45
N THR A 8 5.84 -19.23 -13.30
CA THR A 8 4.40 -19.36 -13.04
C THR A 8 4.06 -18.75 -11.68
N ARG A 9 4.87 -19.04 -10.67
CA ARG A 9 4.66 -18.49 -9.32
C ARG A 9 4.68 -16.96 -9.35
N THR A 10 5.66 -16.39 -10.04
CA THR A 10 5.78 -14.94 -10.18
C THR A 10 4.55 -14.35 -10.86
N GLU A 11 4.05 -14.99 -11.88
CA GLU A 11 2.84 -14.53 -12.59
C GLU A 11 1.62 -14.57 -11.68
N LEU A 12 1.46 -15.61 -10.87
CA LEU A 12 0.35 -15.72 -9.92
C LEU A 12 0.43 -14.63 -8.87
N GLU A 13 1.61 -14.40 -8.32
CA GLU A 13 1.83 -13.36 -7.33
C GLU A 13 1.51 -11.97 -7.91
N ALA A 14 1.96 -11.71 -9.14
CA ALA A 14 1.66 -10.46 -9.82
C ALA A 14 0.17 -10.29 -10.07
N ALA A 15 -0.50 -11.35 -10.53
CA ALA A 15 -1.94 -11.30 -10.78
C ALA A 15 -2.73 -11.03 -9.49
N ALA A 16 -2.35 -11.69 -8.40
CA ALA A 16 -2.99 -11.48 -7.10
C ALA A 16 -2.77 -10.06 -6.59
N PHE A 17 -1.58 -9.52 -6.76
CA PHE A 17 -1.27 -8.15 -6.37
C PHE A 17 -2.10 -7.14 -7.16
N ARG A 18 -2.20 -7.35 -8.48
CA ARG A 18 -3.04 -6.49 -9.33
C ARG A 18 -4.50 -6.54 -8.92
N ARG A 19 -4.98 -7.72 -8.53
CA ARG A 19 -6.35 -7.87 -8.04
C ARG A 19 -6.55 -7.12 -6.72
N LEU A 20 -5.57 -7.15 -5.83
CA LEU A 20 -5.61 -6.38 -4.58
C LEU A 20 -5.73 -4.88 -4.89
N LEU A 21 -4.92 -4.37 -5.82
CA LEU A 21 -4.99 -2.97 -6.20
C LEU A 21 -6.36 -2.61 -6.79
N GLY A 22 -6.89 -3.48 -7.65
CA GLY A 22 -8.23 -3.29 -8.22
C GLY A 22 -9.31 -3.26 -7.15
N HIS A 23 -9.18 -4.14 -6.17
CA HIS A 23 -10.12 -4.20 -5.04
C HIS A 23 -10.07 -2.92 -4.22
N LEU A 24 -8.88 -2.43 -3.89
CA LEU A 24 -8.73 -1.16 -3.17
C LEU A 24 -9.30 0.01 -3.98
N ASN A 25 -9.15 -0.04 -5.30
CA ASN A 25 -9.67 1.01 -6.18
C ASN A 25 -11.19 0.98 -6.32
N GLU A 26 -11.82 -0.13 -5.99
CA GLU A 26 -13.28 -0.23 -5.88
C GLU A 26 -13.78 0.26 -4.52
N HIS A 27 -12.88 0.46 -3.57
CA HIS A 27 -13.19 0.89 -2.20
C HIS A 27 -12.41 2.16 -1.84
N LYS A 28 -12.59 3.20 -2.64
CA LYS A 28 -11.88 4.47 -2.45
C LYS A 28 -12.30 5.21 -1.17
N GLU A 29 -13.45 4.85 -0.62
CA GLU A 29 -13.94 5.38 0.67
C GLU A 29 -13.08 4.92 1.84
N VAL A 30 -12.39 3.78 1.70
CA VAL A 30 -11.47 3.30 2.73
C VAL A 30 -10.22 4.17 2.68
N GLN A 31 -9.97 4.90 3.75
CA GLN A 31 -8.85 5.83 3.84
C GLN A 31 -7.55 5.11 4.17
N ASN A 32 -6.44 5.73 3.79
CA ASN A 32 -5.13 5.15 4.14
C ASN A 32 -4.96 5.00 5.66
N ILE A 33 -5.49 5.94 6.44
CA ILE A 33 -5.43 5.83 7.88
C ILE A 33 -6.20 4.59 8.39
N ASP A 34 -7.32 4.25 7.76
CA ASP A 34 -8.08 3.04 8.10
C ASP A 34 -7.25 1.78 7.91
N LEU A 35 -6.54 1.71 6.80
CA LEU A 35 -5.65 0.57 6.51
C LEU A 35 -4.49 0.52 7.50
N MET A 36 -3.92 1.66 7.84
CA MET A 36 -2.82 1.73 8.82
C MET A 36 -3.28 1.24 10.19
N ILE A 37 -4.47 1.63 10.61
CA ILE A 37 -5.05 1.18 11.90
C ILE A 37 -5.30 -0.33 11.86
N LEU A 38 -5.86 -0.82 10.77
CA LEU A 38 -6.25 -2.22 10.64
C LEU A 38 -5.04 -3.15 10.55
N ALA A 39 -4.07 -2.83 9.71
CA ALA A 39 -3.03 -3.78 9.35
C ALA A 39 -1.64 -3.16 9.17
N ASP A 40 -1.45 -1.94 9.59
CA ASP A 40 -0.16 -1.25 9.56
C ASP A 40 0.45 -1.12 8.16
N PHE A 41 -0.39 -0.96 7.15
CA PHE A 41 0.06 -0.61 5.82
C PHE A 41 -1.01 0.26 5.14
N CYS A 42 -0.63 0.94 4.08
CA CYS A 42 -1.58 1.69 3.28
C CYS A 42 -1.13 1.68 1.82
N ARG A 43 -1.87 2.39 0.97
CA ARG A 43 -1.54 2.47 -0.46
C ARG A 43 -0.14 3.03 -0.70
N ASN A 44 0.29 3.96 0.14
CA ASN A 44 1.65 4.51 0.03
C ASN A 44 2.72 3.47 0.37
N CYS A 45 2.45 2.60 1.33
CA CYS A 45 3.37 1.50 1.68
C CYS A 45 3.55 0.55 0.50
N LEU A 46 2.44 0.20 -0.17
CA LEU A 46 2.50 -0.65 -1.35
C LEU A 46 3.36 -0.01 -2.45
N SER A 47 3.21 1.32 -2.61
CA SER A 47 4.00 2.07 -3.58
C SER A 47 5.50 2.04 -3.24
N LYS A 48 5.84 2.21 -1.96
CA LYS A 48 7.22 2.15 -1.49
C LYS A 48 7.82 0.76 -1.68
N TRP A 49 7.04 -0.28 -1.45
CA TRP A 49 7.50 -1.67 -1.65
C TRP A 49 7.81 -1.94 -3.12
N LEU A 50 7.04 -1.36 -4.04
CA LEU A 50 7.34 -1.45 -5.47
C LEU A 50 8.67 -0.77 -5.80
N VAL A 51 8.90 0.41 -5.25
CA VAL A 51 10.17 1.14 -5.48
C VAL A 51 11.35 0.33 -4.93
N THR A 52 11.22 -0.22 -3.73
CA THR A 52 12.27 -1.05 -3.12
C THR A 52 12.55 -2.28 -3.98
N ALA A 53 11.48 -2.96 -4.44
CA ALA A 53 11.62 -4.13 -5.29
C ALA A 53 12.34 -3.79 -6.61
N ALA A 54 12.04 -2.62 -7.17
CA ALA A 54 12.70 -2.13 -8.38
C ALA A 54 14.19 -1.88 -8.14
N GLU A 55 14.52 -1.22 -7.02
CA GLU A 55 15.91 -0.94 -6.65
C GLU A 55 16.72 -2.22 -6.50
N GLU A 56 16.15 -3.23 -5.85
CA GLU A 56 16.82 -4.52 -5.65
C GLU A 56 17.12 -5.23 -6.96
N ARG A 57 16.39 -4.91 -8.02
CA ARG A 57 16.53 -5.55 -9.34
C ARG A 57 17.18 -4.64 -10.38
N GLY A 58 17.65 -3.46 -9.97
CA GLY A 58 18.27 -2.53 -10.88
C GLY A 58 17.33 -1.86 -11.88
N ALA A 59 16.03 -1.88 -11.59
CA ALA A 59 15.03 -1.22 -12.42
C ALA A 59 14.78 0.20 -11.90
N GLU A 60 14.53 1.12 -12.81
CA GLU A 60 14.21 2.50 -12.43
C GLU A 60 12.69 2.66 -12.25
N LEU A 61 12.30 3.09 -11.05
CA LEU A 61 10.90 3.35 -10.75
C LEU A 61 10.85 4.41 -9.65
N ASP A 62 10.35 5.58 -9.96
CA ASP A 62 10.21 6.62 -8.95
C ASP A 62 8.90 6.42 -8.16
N TYR A 63 8.84 7.06 -7.00
CA TYR A 63 7.73 6.92 -6.07
C TYR A 63 6.40 7.42 -6.67
N GLU A 64 6.42 8.54 -7.39
CA GLU A 64 5.22 9.09 -7.99
C GLU A 64 4.62 8.15 -9.04
N THR A 65 5.46 7.55 -9.86
CA THR A 65 5.03 6.56 -10.86
C THR A 65 4.44 5.34 -10.17
N ALA A 66 5.10 4.86 -9.11
CA ALA A 66 4.59 3.73 -8.32
C ALA A 66 3.23 4.05 -7.71
N ARG A 67 3.07 5.25 -7.14
CA ARG A 67 1.78 5.68 -6.58
C ARG A 67 0.69 5.74 -7.63
N GLU A 68 0.99 6.27 -8.81
CA GLU A 68 0.01 6.32 -9.89
C GLU A 68 -0.48 4.92 -10.26
N PHE A 69 0.43 3.96 -10.30
CA PHE A 69 0.07 2.57 -10.53
C PHE A 69 -0.83 2.01 -9.43
N VAL A 70 -0.47 2.24 -8.17
CA VAL A 70 -1.23 1.71 -7.02
C VAL A 70 -2.61 2.37 -6.91
N TYR A 71 -2.68 3.67 -7.10
CA TYR A 71 -3.94 4.42 -6.95
C TYR A 71 -4.81 4.37 -8.20
N GLY A 72 -4.25 3.97 -9.35
CA GLY A 72 -4.97 3.97 -10.61
C GLY A 72 -5.17 5.37 -11.19
N MET A 73 -4.53 6.37 -10.64
CA MET A 73 -4.56 7.76 -11.06
C MET A 73 -3.43 8.52 -10.37
N PRO A 74 -3.07 9.72 -10.83
CA PRO A 74 -2.08 10.52 -10.10
C PRO A 74 -2.51 10.73 -8.65
N TYR A 75 -1.58 10.58 -7.72
CA TYR A 75 -1.89 10.69 -6.30
C TYR A 75 -2.56 12.02 -5.94
N ARG A 76 -2.12 13.11 -6.55
CA ARG A 76 -2.70 14.44 -6.33
C ARG A 76 -4.20 14.44 -6.62
N GLU A 77 -4.60 13.81 -7.74
CA GLU A 77 -5.99 13.70 -8.12
C GLU A 77 -6.79 12.86 -7.12
N TRP A 78 -6.22 11.70 -6.71
CA TRP A 78 -6.86 10.85 -5.73
C TRP A 78 -7.06 11.58 -4.40
N LYS A 79 -6.04 12.31 -3.97
CA LYS A 79 -6.08 13.07 -2.73
C LYS A 79 -7.20 14.12 -2.75
N GLU A 80 -7.33 14.84 -3.85
CA GLU A 80 -8.37 15.86 -3.99
C GLU A 80 -9.78 15.27 -4.01
N LYS A 81 -9.95 14.13 -4.68
CA LYS A 81 -11.28 13.52 -4.88
C LYS A 81 -11.72 12.62 -3.74
N TYR A 82 -10.81 11.91 -3.11
CA TYR A 82 -11.20 10.81 -2.21
C TYR A 82 -10.64 10.91 -0.80
N GLN A 83 -9.53 11.59 -0.58
CA GLN A 83 -8.97 11.70 0.76
C GLN A 83 -9.85 12.58 1.63
N GLN A 84 -10.19 12.08 2.81
CA GLN A 84 -10.99 12.79 3.79
C GLN A 84 -10.13 13.11 5.01
N GLU A 85 -10.50 14.18 5.72
CA GLU A 85 -9.84 14.51 6.97
C GLU A 85 -10.10 13.42 7.99
N ALA A 86 -9.04 13.00 8.70
CA ALA A 86 -9.17 11.96 9.72
C ALA A 86 -10.00 12.48 10.90
N THR A 87 -10.86 11.62 11.43
CA THR A 87 -11.64 11.94 12.65
C THR A 87 -10.73 11.86 13.87
N PRO A 88 -11.13 12.48 15.00
CA PRO A 88 -10.37 12.35 16.25
C PRO A 88 -10.20 10.90 16.68
N GLU A 89 -11.22 10.05 16.46
CA GLU A 89 -11.18 8.63 16.76
C GLU A 89 -10.15 7.89 15.90
N GLN A 90 -10.10 8.20 14.61
CA GLN A 90 -9.12 7.62 13.70
C GLN A 90 -7.71 8.02 14.11
N LEU A 91 -7.49 9.30 14.44
CA LEU A 91 -6.18 9.78 14.86
C LEU A 91 -5.72 9.10 16.16
N ALA A 92 -6.62 8.95 17.14
CA ALA A 92 -6.31 8.28 18.38
C ALA A 92 -5.94 6.81 18.17
N SER A 93 -6.70 6.11 17.34
CA SER A 93 -6.43 4.70 17.01
C SER A 93 -5.11 4.55 16.26
N TYR A 94 -4.84 5.44 15.33
CA TYR A 94 -3.59 5.45 14.58
C TYR A 94 -2.39 5.66 15.50
N GLU A 95 -2.48 6.64 16.42
CA GLU A 95 -1.40 6.90 17.35
C GLU A 95 -1.16 5.73 18.31
N ALA A 96 -2.23 5.08 18.76
CA ALA A 96 -2.12 3.89 19.62
C ALA A 96 -1.41 2.76 18.86
N ARG A 97 -1.75 2.57 17.59
CA ARG A 97 -1.11 1.56 16.73
C ARG A 97 0.38 1.86 16.55
N GLN A 98 0.73 3.12 16.33
CA GLN A 98 2.13 3.53 16.17
C GLN A 98 2.91 3.37 17.47
N ALA A 99 2.28 3.61 18.62
CA ALA A 99 2.91 3.42 19.93
C ALA A 99 3.22 1.94 20.18
N GLU A 100 2.28 1.05 19.87
CA GLU A 100 2.48 -0.40 19.98
C GLU A 100 3.65 -0.83 19.09
N LYS A 101 3.69 -0.32 17.89
CA LYS A 101 4.74 -0.62 16.92
C LYS A 101 6.13 -0.19 17.43
N ARG A 102 6.21 1.01 18.00
CA ARG A 102 7.47 1.51 18.58
C ARG A 102 7.92 0.67 19.76
N GLN A 103 6.98 0.25 20.63
CA GLN A 103 7.28 -0.61 21.77
C GLN A 103 7.77 -1.99 21.35
N ALA A 104 7.20 -2.52 20.29
CA ALA A 104 7.60 -3.82 19.74
C ALA A 104 8.90 -3.77 18.93
N GLY A 105 9.39 -2.55 18.63
CA GLY A 105 10.59 -2.39 17.80
C GLY A 105 10.34 -2.67 16.33
N GLU A 106 9.08 -2.68 15.89
CA GLU A 106 8.74 -2.91 14.49
C GLU A 106 9.05 -1.68 13.62
N SER A 107 9.37 -1.96 12.34
CA SER A 107 9.50 -0.93 11.34
C SER A 107 8.68 -1.31 10.12
N SER A 108 8.10 -0.34 9.46
CA SER A 108 7.29 -0.59 8.27
C SER A 108 8.07 -0.38 7.00
#